data_ac585b77202395322b95dc4d9c74c1e3
#
_entry.id   ac585b77202395322b95dc4d9c74c1e3
#
_cell.length_a   1.000
_cell.length_b   1.000
_cell.length_c   1.000
_cell.angle_alpha   90.00
_cell.angle_beta   90.00
_cell.angle_gamma   90.00
#
_symmetry.space_group_name_H-M   'P 1'
#
loop_
_entity.id
_entity.type
_entity.pdbx_description
1 polymer ?
#
loop_
_entity_poly.entity_id
_entity_poly.type
_entity_poly.pdbx_seq_one_letter_code
_entity_poly.pdbx_strand_id
1 'polypeptide(L)'
;MEIIDAHTHIYPEKIAQKVKLFLQESFNKKMADLPVISNLFKHMDAASISKSVVAAVASRPEQVVAINNWLFSIKDERIIPFASMHPNFENFKEEIKRIKDNAFGIKIQSEFQKFYIDEESAFPMYEEIQKQGIAVLFHCGIELSSPGETRSCPARMLRV
;
A
#
# COMPACT_ATOMS: atom_id res chain seq x y z
N MET A 1 19.40 18.85 3.76
CA MET A 1 18.28 18.30 4.56
C MET A 1 17.71 17.13 3.78
N GLU A 2 17.55 15.96 4.39
CA GLU A 2 16.92 14.82 3.72
C GLU A 2 15.39 15.00 3.74
N ILE A 3 14.75 14.90 2.57
CA ILE A 3 13.29 14.98 2.42
C ILE A 3 12.77 13.62 2.01
N ILE A 4 11.79 13.12 2.75
CA ILE A 4 11.15 11.83 2.48
C ILE A 4 9.68 12.08 2.15
N ASP A 5 9.23 11.65 0.96
CA ASP A 5 7.80 11.56 0.65
C ASP A 5 7.23 10.30 1.32
N ALA A 6 6.34 10.51 2.28
CA ALA A 6 5.83 9.45 3.15
C ALA A 6 4.72 8.60 2.52
N HIS A 7 4.23 8.90 1.32
CA HIS A 7 3.11 8.15 0.75
C HIS A 7 3.00 8.30 -0.78
N THR A 8 3.55 7.35 -1.50
CA THR A 8 3.42 7.27 -2.96
C THR A 8 2.89 5.92 -3.42
N HIS A 9 2.37 5.89 -4.66
CA HIS A 9 1.92 4.67 -5.31
C HIS A 9 2.49 4.60 -6.72
N ILE A 10 3.12 3.48 -7.04
CA ILE A 10 3.55 3.13 -8.40
C ILE A 10 3.09 1.71 -8.75
N TYR A 11 3.10 1.41 -10.03
CA TYR A 11 2.63 0.13 -10.54
C TYR A 11 3.58 -0.39 -11.64
N PRO A 12 3.58 -1.71 -11.91
CA PRO A 12 4.29 -2.26 -13.07
C PRO A 12 3.86 -1.56 -14.37
N GLU A 13 4.80 -1.27 -15.25
CA GLU A 13 4.54 -0.56 -16.52
C GLU A 13 3.41 -1.20 -17.34
N LYS A 14 3.38 -2.55 -17.38
CA LYS A 14 2.37 -3.33 -18.11
C LYS A 14 0.92 -3.05 -17.71
N ILE A 15 0.68 -2.54 -16.50
CA ILE A 15 -0.66 -2.22 -15.99
C ILE A 15 -0.87 -0.73 -15.72
N ALA A 16 0.18 0.08 -15.75
CA ALA A 16 0.15 1.48 -15.32
C ALA A 16 -0.89 2.31 -16.08
N GLN A 17 -1.04 2.09 -17.40
CA GLN A 17 -2.05 2.78 -18.19
C GLN A 17 -3.48 2.43 -17.75
N LYS A 18 -3.75 1.15 -17.49
CA LYS A 18 -5.06 0.70 -17.00
C LYS A 18 -5.36 1.28 -15.61
N VAL A 19 -4.36 1.28 -14.75
CA VAL A 19 -4.48 1.87 -13.39
C VAL A 19 -4.73 3.38 -13.48
N LYS A 20 -3.99 4.10 -14.33
CA LYS A 20 -4.20 5.54 -14.55
C LYS A 20 -5.65 5.84 -14.93
N LEU A 21 -6.20 5.13 -15.92
CA LEU A 21 -7.58 5.31 -16.37
C LEU A 21 -8.59 5.03 -15.24
N PHE A 22 -8.41 3.92 -14.54
CA PHE A 22 -9.25 3.58 -13.38
C PHE A 22 -9.23 4.66 -12.30
N LEU A 23 -8.05 5.15 -11.92
CA LEU A 23 -7.93 6.19 -10.89
C LEU A 23 -8.52 7.52 -11.36
N GLN A 24 -8.31 7.92 -12.62
CA GLN A 24 -8.90 9.13 -13.17
C GLN A 24 -10.43 9.10 -13.15
N GLU A 25 -11.01 7.96 -13.51
CA GLU A 25 -12.46 7.75 -13.47
C GLU A 25 -12.98 7.75 -12.02
N SER A 26 -12.35 6.95 -11.15
CA SER A 26 -12.76 6.80 -9.76
C SER A 26 -12.74 8.11 -8.96
N PHE A 27 -11.72 8.94 -9.19
CA PHE A 27 -11.55 10.20 -8.46
C PHE A 27 -12.01 11.43 -9.23
N ASN A 28 -12.48 11.28 -10.46
CA ASN A 28 -12.81 12.38 -11.37
C ASN A 28 -11.66 13.42 -11.46
N LYS A 29 -10.43 12.95 -11.57
CA LYS A 29 -9.20 13.75 -11.61
C LYS A 29 -8.31 13.32 -12.76
N LYS A 30 -7.69 14.30 -13.43
CA LYS A 30 -6.63 14.00 -14.42
C LYS A 30 -5.31 13.72 -13.71
N MET A 31 -4.64 12.65 -14.12
CA MET A 31 -3.26 12.38 -13.73
C MET A 31 -2.32 12.85 -14.84
N ALA A 32 -1.32 13.64 -14.49
CA ALA A 32 -0.34 14.15 -15.45
C ALA A 32 0.44 13.01 -16.12
N ASP A 33 1.07 12.16 -15.30
CA ASP A 33 1.96 11.10 -15.75
C ASP A 33 1.42 9.70 -15.44
N LEU A 34 2.05 8.66 -16.00
CA LEU A 34 1.80 7.28 -15.59
C LEU A 34 2.38 7.03 -14.18
N PRO A 35 1.69 6.27 -13.33
CA PRO A 35 2.18 5.92 -12.00
C PRO A 35 3.24 4.80 -12.06
N VAL A 36 4.39 5.10 -12.63
CA VAL A 36 5.54 4.19 -12.80
C VAL A 36 6.79 4.75 -12.12
N ILE A 37 7.75 3.88 -11.84
CA ILE A 37 8.96 4.25 -11.10
C ILE A 37 9.77 5.36 -11.78
N SER A 38 9.88 5.36 -13.09
CA SER A 38 10.61 6.40 -13.84
C SER A 38 10.02 7.80 -13.66
N ASN A 39 8.70 7.90 -13.63
CA ASN A 39 8.03 9.18 -13.37
C ASN A 39 8.11 9.57 -11.89
N LEU A 40 8.05 8.61 -10.96
CA LEU A 40 8.30 8.89 -9.54
C LEU A 40 9.68 9.53 -9.37
N PHE A 41 10.73 8.94 -9.93
CA PHE A 41 12.08 9.50 -9.83
C PHE A 41 12.20 10.89 -10.45
N LYS A 42 11.61 11.11 -11.62
CA LYS A 42 11.55 12.45 -12.24
C LYS A 42 10.93 13.49 -11.31
N HIS A 43 9.83 13.15 -10.62
CA HIS A 43 9.19 14.06 -9.67
C HIS A 43 9.99 14.24 -8.39
N MET A 44 10.62 13.18 -7.87
CA MET A 44 11.53 13.26 -6.73
C MET A 44 12.70 14.20 -7.02
N ASP A 45 13.34 14.05 -8.18
CA ASP A 45 14.47 14.89 -8.58
C ASP A 45 14.05 16.38 -8.70
N ALA A 46 12.91 16.64 -9.35
CA ALA A 46 12.38 17.99 -9.50
C ALA A 46 12.00 18.67 -8.17
N ALA A 47 11.60 17.89 -7.15
CA ALA A 47 11.20 18.37 -5.84
C ALA A 47 12.31 18.24 -4.77
N SER A 48 13.52 17.78 -5.14
CA SER A 48 14.62 17.48 -4.21
C SER A 48 14.22 16.48 -3.10
N ILE A 49 13.36 15.51 -3.43
CA ILE A 49 12.97 14.43 -2.53
C ILE A 49 14.04 13.35 -2.58
N SER A 50 14.59 13.00 -1.43
CA SER A 50 15.67 12.02 -1.31
C SER A 50 15.15 10.59 -1.37
N LYS A 51 14.02 10.32 -0.71
CA LYS A 51 13.39 8.99 -0.66
C LYS A 51 11.87 9.08 -0.73
N SER A 52 11.24 8.01 -1.19
CA SER A 52 9.78 7.90 -1.21
C SER A 52 9.31 6.56 -0.65
N VAL A 53 8.31 6.62 0.23
CA VAL A 53 7.57 5.43 0.66
C VAL A 53 6.68 5.00 -0.49
N VAL A 54 6.91 3.80 -1.01
CA VAL A 54 6.07 3.18 -2.04
C VAL A 54 5.14 2.17 -1.37
N ALA A 55 3.87 2.52 -1.31
CA ALA A 55 2.82 1.72 -0.69
C ALA A 55 2.12 0.84 -1.74
N ALA A 56 2.24 -0.47 -1.60
CA ALA A 56 1.56 -1.44 -2.46
C ALA A 56 0.21 -1.85 -1.86
N VAL A 57 -0.79 -2.10 -2.71
CA VAL A 57 -2.13 -2.51 -2.28
C VAL A 57 -2.62 -3.71 -3.10
N ALA A 58 -2.81 -4.84 -2.43
CA ALA A 58 -3.53 -6.00 -2.95
C ALA A 58 -5.00 -5.87 -2.56
N SER A 59 -5.88 -5.57 -3.50
CA SER A 59 -7.31 -5.43 -3.23
C SER A 59 -8.03 -6.78 -3.04
N ARG A 60 -7.34 -7.89 -3.36
CA ARG A 60 -7.82 -9.27 -3.19
C ARG A 60 -6.67 -10.15 -2.68
N PRO A 61 -6.98 -11.21 -1.89
CA PRO A 61 -5.95 -12.05 -1.26
C PRO A 61 -4.99 -12.71 -2.27
N GLU A 62 -5.48 -13.17 -3.42
CA GLU A 62 -4.65 -13.82 -4.44
C GLU A 62 -3.62 -12.90 -5.10
N GLN A 63 -3.72 -11.60 -4.90
CA GLN A 63 -2.77 -10.62 -5.44
C GLN A 63 -1.55 -10.38 -4.54
N VAL A 64 -1.63 -10.74 -3.26
CA VAL A 64 -0.64 -10.39 -2.23
C VAL A 64 0.78 -10.77 -2.67
N VAL A 65 1.01 -12.04 -2.96
CA VAL A 65 2.35 -12.53 -3.32
C VAL A 65 2.89 -11.89 -4.60
N ALA A 66 2.05 -11.77 -5.62
CA ALA A 66 2.47 -11.20 -6.90
C ALA A 66 2.86 -9.71 -6.80
N ILE A 67 2.07 -8.94 -6.04
CA ILE A 67 2.34 -7.51 -5.81
C ILE A 67 3.61 -7.33 -4.97
N ASN A 68 3.77 -8.12 -3.91
CA ASN A 68 4.95 -8.04 -3.06
C ASN A 68 6.22 -8.48 -3.82
N ASN A 69 6.14 -9.54 -4.65
CA ASN A 69 7.27 -9.96 -5.48
C ASN A 69 7.72 -8.83 -6.43
N TRP A 70 6.77 -8.14 -7.06
CA TRP A 70 7.09 -7.01 -7.90
C TRP A 70 7.73 -5.88 -7.10
N LEU A 71 7.13 -5.49 -5.95
CA LEU A 71 7.67 -4.44 -5.11
C LEU A 71 9.10 -4.76 -4.66
N PHE A 72 9.37 -6.00 -4.23
CA PHE A 72 10.68 -6.44 -3.76
C PHE A 72 11.71 -6.58 -4.89
N SER A 73 11.28 -6.61 -6.16
CA SER A 73 12.18 -6.57 -7.30
C SER A 73 12.79 -5.19 -7.57
N ILE A 74 12.20 -4.14 -6.98
CA ILE A 74 12.73 -2.77 -7.08
C ILE A 74 13.92 -2.65 -6.12
N LYS A 75 15.13 -2.55 -6.68
CA LYS A 75 16.38 -2.45 -5.92
C LYS A 75 16.97 -1.04 -6.10
N ASP A 76 16.34 -0.05 -5.48
CA ASP A 76 16.83 1.33 -5.46
C ASP A 76 16.70 1.88 -4.03
N GLU A 77 17.79 2.45 -3.50
CA GLU A 77 17.89 2.94 -2.12
C GLU A 77 16.97 4.15 -1.82
N ARG A 78 16.46 4.80 -2.86
CA ARG A 78 15.49 5.89 -2.75
C ARG A 78 14.08 5.38 -2.47
N ILE A 79 13.83 4.09 -2.61
CA ILE A 79 12.52 3.49 -2.39
C ILE A 79 12.46 2.84 -1.02
N ILE A 80 11.47 3.26 -0.23
CA ILE A 80 11.12 2.64 1.05
C ILE A 80 9.87 1.79 0.82
N PRO A 81 9.99 0.47 0.66
CA PRO A 81 8.87 -0.38 0.31
C PRO A 81 7.94 -0.59 1.51
N PHE A 82 6.64 -0.39 1.28
CA PHE A 82 5.56 -0.84 2.14
C PHE A 82 4.74 -1.90 1.37
N ALA A 83 4.90 -3.13 1.78
CA ALA A 83 4.27 -4.29 1.17
C ALA A 83 2.76 -4.32 1.39
N SER A 84 2.06 -5.20 0.72
CA SER A 84 0.63 -5.39 0.92
C SER A 84 0.34 -6.67 1.67
N MET A 85 -0.75 -6.66 2.47
CA MET A 85 -1.33 -7.84 3.09
C MET A 85 -2.86 -7.76 3.00
N HIS A 86 -3.52 -8.92 3.06
CA HIS A 86 -4.99 -9.02 3.05
C HIS A 86 -5.43 -9.98 4.16
N PRO A 87 -6.46 -9.66 4.99
CA PRO A 87 -6.88 -10.52 6.10
C PRO A 87 -7.30 -11.93 5.66
N ASN A 88 -7.87 -12.05 4.47
CA ASN A 88 -8.30 -13.34 3.91
C ASN A 88 -7.19 -14.09 3.12
N PHE A 89 -5.93 -13.66 3.24
CA PHE A 89 -4.81 -14.39 2.64
C PHE A 89 -4.36 -15.51 3.57
N GLU A 90 -4.59 -16.77 3.18
CA GLU A 90 -4.42 -17.94 4.07
C GLU A 90 -2.99 -18.09 4.61
N ASN A 91 -1.98 -17.88 3.77
CA ASN A 91 -0.57 -18.06 4.16
C ASN A 91 0.06 -16.75 4.70
N PHE A 92 -0.71 -15.95 5.45
CA PHE A 92 -0.25 -14.63 5.90
C PHE A 92 0.98 -14.69 6.82
N LYS A 93 1.15 -15.75 7.63
CA LYS A 93 2.27 -15.86 8.56
C LYS A 93 3.62 -15.96 7.84
N GLU A 94 3.68 -16.79 6.82
CA GLU A 94 4.89 -16.95 6.00
C GLU A 94 5.18 -15.68 5.19
N GLU A 95 4.14 -15.08 4.63
CA GLU A 95 4.30 -13.85 3.87
C GLU A 95 4.72 -12.67 4.74
N ILE A 96 4.19 -12.53 5.96
CA ILE A 96 4.59 -11.48 6.90
C ILE A 96 6.08 -11.63 7.29
N LYS A 97 6.56 -12.86 7.52
CA LYS A 97 7.99 -13.10 7.74
C LYS A 97 8.84 -12.67 6.55
N ARG A 98 8.40 -13.00 5.34
CA ARG A 98 9.07 -12.60 4.10
C ARG A 98 9.07 -11.08 3.91
N ILE A 99 7.99 -10.41 4.30
CA ILE A 99 7.86 -8.94 4.27
C ILE A 99 8.89 -8.31 5.21
N LYS A 100 9.07 -8.84 6.42
CA LYS A 100 10.04 -8.33 7.39
C LYS A 100 11.45 -8.18 6.81
N ASP A 101 11.86 -9.13 5.97
CA ASP A 101 13.20 -9.15 5.39
C ASP A 101 13.34 -8.26 4.13
N ASN A 102 12.22 -7.74 3.58
CA ASN A 102 12.20 -7.08 2.28
C ASN A 102 11.49 -5.72 2.25
N ALA A 103 10.79 -5.35 3.31
CA ALA A 103 10.04 -4.09 3.38
C ALA A 103 10.11 -3.45 4.76
N PHE A 104 9.89 -2.14 4.80
CA PHE A 104 9.83 -1.35 6.03
C PHE A 104 8.52 -1.53 6.79
N GLY A 105 7.44 -1.81 6.06
CA GLY A 105 6.12 -1.91 6.63
C GLY A 105 5.11 -2.55 5.69
N ILE A 106 3.86 -2.55 6.16
CA ILE A 106 2.71 -3.07 5.42
C ILE A 106 1.70 -1.95 5.23
N LYS A 107 1.20 -1.78 4.00
CA LYS A 107 0.07 -0.91 3.67
C LYS A 107 -1.23 -1.70 3.75
N ILE A 108 -2.20 -1.15 4.48
CA ILE A 108 -3.59 -1.62 4.52
C ILE A 108 -4.50 -0.54 3.93
N GLN A 109 -5.33 -0.92 2.95
CA GLN A 109 -6.31 -0.08 2.29
C GLN A 109 -7.69 -0.74 2.37
N SER A 110 -8.27 -0.74 3.55
CA SER A 110 -9.50 -1.48 3.88
C SER A 110 -10.68 -1.17 2.97
N GLU A 111 -10.77 0.06 2.44
CA GLU A 111 -11.83 0.45 1.51
C GLU A 111 -11.76 -0.35 0.19
N PHE A 112 -10.56 -0.52 -0.35
CA PHE A 112 -10.33 -1.34 -1.56
C PHE A 112 -10.34 -2.83 -1.28
N GLN A 113 -9.90 -3.21 -0.08
CA GLN A 113 -9.82 -4.60 0.37
C GLN A 113 -11.15 -5.14 0.93
N LYS A 114 -12.14 -4.25 1.11
CA LYS A 114 -13.52 -4.58 1.47
C LYS A 114 -13.70 -5.24 2.85
N PHE A 115 -12.91 -4.82 3.85
CA PHE A 115 -13.03 -5.28 5.24
C PHE A 115 -12.97 -4.10 6.22
N TYR A 116 -13.55 -4.25 7.40
CA TYR A 116 -13.39 -3.29 8.49
C TYR A 116 -12.10 -3.57 9.24
N ILE A 117 -11.28 -2.54 9.49
CA ILE A 117 -9.97 -2.76 10.14
C ILE A 117 -10.07 -3.37 11.54
N ASP A 118 -11.20 -3.24 12.20
CA ASP A 118 -11.51 -3.76 13.53
C ASP A 118 -12.41 -5.01 13.51
N GLU A 119 -12.53 -5.70 12.38
CA GLU A 119 -13.25 -6.98 12.33
C GLU A 119 -12.38 -8.13 12.88
N GLU A 120 -13.01 -9.06 13.59
CA GLU A 120 -12.32 -10.17 14.26
C GLU A 120 -11.44 -11.01 13.33
N SER A 121 -11.84 -11.17 12.10
CA SER A 121 -11.09 -11.94 11.09
C SER A 121 -9.73 -11.32 10.75
N ALA A 122 -9.53 -10.02 11.00
CA ALA A 122 -8.28 -9.33 10.71
C ALA A 122 -7.24 -9.41 11.86
N PHE A 123 -7.66 -9.66 13.08
CA PHE A 123 -6.76 -9.65 14.24
C PHE A 123 -5.64 -10.68 14.18
N PRO A 124 -5.83 -11.94 13.75
CA PRO A 124 -4.72 -12.88 13.64
C PRO A 124 -3.60 -12.41 12.72
N MET A 125 -3.93 -11.66 11.67
CA MET A 125 -2.95 -11.03 10.78
C MET A 125 -2.20 -9.90 11.51
N TYR A 126 -2.90 -9.04 12.25
CA TYR A 126 -2.28 -7.95 13.01
C TYR A 126 -1.38 -8.46 14.13
N GLU A 127 -1.80 -9.49 14.84
CA GLU A 127 -0.98 -10.14 15.88
C GLU A 127 0.35 -10.66 15.32
N GLU A 128 0.33 -11.28 14.13
CA GLU A 128 1.57 -11.74 13.49
C GLU A 128 2.42 -10.55 13.02
N ILE A 129 1.83 -9.49 12.47
CA ILE A 129 2.54 -8.27 12.09
C ILE A 129 3.22 -7.64 13.32
N GLN A 130 2.49 -7.51 14.43
CA GLN A 130 3.02 -6.99 15.69
C GLN A 130 4.16 -7.84 16.24
N LYS A 131 4.00 -9.16 16.24
CA LYS A 131 5.03 -10.12 16.66
C LYS A 131 6.32 -9.99 15.87
N GLN A 132 6.22 -9.68 14.57
CA GLN A 132 7.38 -9.47 13.72
C GLN A 132 7.96 -8.03 13.85
N GLY A 133 7.31 -7.13 14.57
CA GLY A 133 7.74 -5.75 14.77
C GLY A 133 7.67 -4.91 13.48
N ILE A 134 6.69 -5.18 12.60
CA ILE A 134 6.52 -4.50 11.32
C ILE A 134 5.56 -3.32 11.49
N ALA A 135 5.92 -2.16 10.94
CA ALA A 135 5.03 -0.99 10.93
C ALA A 135 3.84 -1.18 9.99
N VAL A 136 2.67 -0.64 10.34
CA VAL A 136 1.48 -0.65 9.49
C VAL A 136 1.09 0.77 9.11
N LEU A 137 0.90 1.00 7.81
CA LEU A 137 0.36 2.23 7.24
C LEU A 137 -1.09 1.99 6.81
N PHE A 138 -2.03 2.42 7.63
CA PHE A 138 -3.45 2.36 7.27
C PHE A 138 -3.87 3.53 6.38
N HIS A 139 -4.74 3.25 5.40
CA HIS A 139 -5.65 4.29 4.90
C HIS A 139 -6.66 4.60 6.01
N CYS A 140 -6.94 5.87 6.25
CA CYS A 140 -7.91 6.26 7.27
C CYS A 140 -8.77 7.41 6.74
N GLY A 141 -10.08 7.26 6.84
CA GLY A 141 -11.03 8.26 6.42
C GLY A 141 -11.88 7.85 5.22
N ILE A 142 -12.52 8.84 4.61
CA ILE A 142 -13.43 8.62 3.48
C ILE A 142 -12.64 8.30 2.22
N GLU A 143 -13.03 7.21 1.55
CA GLU A 143 -12.56 6.88 0.21
C GLU A 143 -13.53 7.44 -0.84
N LEU A 144 -13.08 8.44 -1.59
CA LEU A 144 -13.94 9.18 -2.54
C LEU A 144 -14.45 8.30 -3.70
N SER A 145 -13.70 7.27 -4.06
CA SER A 145 -14.09 6.32 -5.11
C SER A 145 -15.10 5.25 -4.64
N SER A 146 -15.36 5.18 -3.33
CA SER A 146 -16.29 4.23 -2.72
C SER A 146 -17.05 4.92 -1.60
N PRO A 147 -17.91 5.89 -1.91
CA PRO A 147 -18.66 6.62 -0.90
C PRO A 147 -19.59 5.66 -0.14
N GLY A 148 -19.61 5.81 1.17
CA GLY A 148 -20.41 4.97 2.06
C GLY A 148 -19.87 4.95 3.47
N GLU A 149 -20.06 3.83 4.16
CA GLU A 149 -19.53 3.64 5.50
C GLU A 149 -17.99 3.50 5.47
N THR A 150 -17.32 4.32 6.28
CA THR A 150 -15.85 4.30 6.39
C THR A 150 -15.38 3.04 7.11
N ARG A 151 -14.57 2.21 6.43
CA ARG A 151 -14.01 0.96 6.98
C ARG A 151 -12.81 1.17 7.88
N SER A 152 -12.17 2.34 7.77
CA SER A 152 -11.08 2.77 8.64
C SER A 152 -11.30 4.22 9.07
N CYS A 153 -11.54 4.43 10.34
CA CYS A 153 -11.69 5.76 10.95
C CYS A 153 -11.01 5.77 12.33
N PRO A 154 -10.77 6.94 12.93
CA PRO A 154 -10.11 7.00 14.23
C PRO A 154 -10.76 6.13 15.32
N ALA A 155 -12.09 6.06 15.36
CA ALA A 155 -12.79 5.22 16.31
C ALA A 155 -12.55 3.73 16.12
N ARG A 156 -12.35 3.26 14.88
CA ARG A 156 -11.98 1.87 14.58
C ARG A 156 -10.50 1.62 14.85
N MET A 157 -9.62 2.60 14.57
CA MET A 157 -8.19 2.52 14.89
C MET A 157 -7.90 2.31 16.38
N LEU A 158 -8.75 2.84 17.25
CA LEU A 158 -8.60 2.64 18.69
C LEU A 158 -8.89 1.20 19.16
N ARG A 159 -9.44 0.37 18.28
CA ARG A 159 -9.74 -1.05 18.58
C ARG A 159 -8.73 -2.03 17.98
N VAL A 160 -7.85 -1.55 17.12
CA VAL A 160 -6.76 -2.30 16.50
C VAL A 160 -5.45 -2.06 17.26
#